data_a242e74d367a9b42cb12a5af0e2e6f8e
#
_entry.id   a242e74d367a9b42cb12a5af0e2e6f8e
#
_cell.length_a   1.000
_cell.length_b   1.000
_cell.length_c   1.000
_cell.angle_alpha   90.00
_cell.angle_beta   90.00
_cell.angle_gamma   90.00
#
_symmetry.space_group_name_H-M   'P 1'
#
loop_
_entity.id
_entity.type
_entity.pdbx_description
1 polymer ?
#
loop_
_entity_poly.entity_id
_entity_poly.type
_entity_poly.pdbx_seq_one_letter_code
_entity_poly.pdbx_strand_id
1 'polypeptide(L)'
;LDAWVANFQQPNRVWINDGFSNFIPAGQALVNSSSRGASFGDLDGDGDPDVCVANYNGEADRAWLNDGAGRYTDSGQALGSSFSYKNRLADVDGDGDLDLLTANFNSQPNQIYLNDGLGGLTDSGQALGSSNSRHLDLADLDGDGDLDVYFANTAQPDTVWINDGLGSFSDS
;
A
#
# COMPACT_ATOMS: atom_id res chain seq x y z
N LEU A 1 -7.81 -7.56 -16.77
CA LEU A 1 -7.04 -7.41 -15.52
C LEU A 1 -5.74 -8.16 -15.63
N ASP A 2 -4.63 -7.47 -15.40
CA ASP A 2 -3.30 -8.02 -15.30
C ASP A 2 -3.02 -8.50 -13.87
N ALA A 3 -1.88 -9.10 -13.63
CA ALA A 3 -1.50 -9.56 -12.31
C ALA A 3 -0.08 -9.11 -11.94
N TRP A 4 0.05 -8.59 -10.74
CA TRP A 4 1.35 -8.34 -10.10
C TRP A 4 1.59 -9.41 -9.05
N VAL A 5 2.78 -10.01 -9.06
CA VAL A 5 3.18 -11.02 -8.09
C VAL A 5 4.30 -10.45 -7.22
N ALA A 6 3.96 -10.15 -5.97
CA ALA A 6 4.92 -9.76 -4.94
C ALA A 6 5.70 -11.00 -4.48
N ASN A 7 7.01 -11.00 -4.69
CA ASN A 7 7.87 -12.13 -4.39
C ASN A 7 8.80 -11.81 -3.21
N PHE A 8 8.97 -12.78 -2.33
CA PHE A 8 9.91 -12.67 -1.22
C PHE A 8 11.32 -13.09 -1.67
N GLN A 9 12.29 -12.17 -1.52
CA GLN A 9 13.70 -12.35 -1.90
C GLN A 9 13.92 -12.73 -3.37
N GLN A 10 13.01 -12.29 -4.24
CA GLN A 10 13.08 -12.48 -5.69
C GLN A 10 12.47 -11.25 -6.38
N PRO A 11 12.81 -10.99 -7.65
CA PRO A 11 12.13 -9.93 -8.39
C PRO A 11 10.62 -10.14 -8.46
N ASN A 12 9.87 -9.08 -8.25
CA ASN A 12 8.43 -9.06 -8.50
C ASN A 12 8.17 -9.29 -9.98
N ARG A 13 6.96 -9.75 -10.32
CA ARG A 13 6.61 -10.06 -11.70
C ARG A 13 5.27 -9.47 -12.08
N VAL A 14 5.20 -8.96 -13.29
CA VAL A 14 3.96 -8.55 -13.94
C VAL A 14 3.58 -9.58 -14.99
N TRP A 15 2.30 -9.94 -15.01
CA TRP A 15 1.69 -10.84 -15.97
C TRP A 15 0.54 -10.13 -16.65
N ILE A 16 0.60 -10.01 -17.97
CA ILE A 16 -0.43 -9.42 -18.79
C ILE A 16 -1.48 -10.47 -19.13
N ASN A 17 -2.75 -10.16 -18.89
CA ASN A 17 -3.86 -10.98 -19.32
C ASN A 17 -4.17 -10.69 -20.80
N ASP A 18 -4.11 -11.70 -21.64
CA ASP A 18 -4.37 -11.56 -23.08
C ASP A 18 -5.86 -11.48 -23.44
N GLY A 19 -6.74 -11.46 -22.42
CA GLY A 19 -8.21 -11.45 -22.61
C GLY A 19 -8.81 -12.82 -22.93
N PHE A 20 -8.00 -13.87 -23.09
CA PHE A 20 -8.42 -15.25 -23.39
C PHE A 20 -8.09 -16.22 -22.25
N SER A 21 -7.99 -15.73 -21.01
CA SER A 21 -7.64 -16.49 -19.80
C SER A 21 -6.19 -16.96 -19.74
N ASN A 22 -5.27 -16.38 -20.53
CA ASN A 22 -3.86 -16.62 -20.41
C ASN A 22 -3.15 -15.42 -19.79
N PHE A 23 -2.16 -15.71 -18.96
CA PHE A 23 -1.26 -14.72 -18.40
C PHE A 23 0.13 -14.84 -19.03
N ILE A 24 0.59 -13.79 -19.68
CA ILE A 24 1.87 -13.72 -20.38
C ILE A 24 2.83 -12.86 -19.55
N PRO A 25 4.07 -13.31 -19.27
CA PRO A 25 5.03 -12.49 -18.55
C PRO A 25 5.28 -11.16 -19.30
N ALA A 26 5.17 -10.02 -18.61
CA ALA A 26 5.43 -8.70 -19.21
C ALA A 26 6.91 -8.49 -19.61
N GLY A 27 7.80 -9.38 -19.18
CA GLY A 27 9.23 -9.30 -19.49
C GLY A 27 9.97 -8.16 -18.80
N GLN A 28 9.32 -7.46 -17.85
CA GLN A 28 9.92 -6.40 -17.08
C GLN A 28 10.84 -6.95 -15.99
N ALA A 29 12.04 -6.34 -15.87
CA ALA A 29 12.93 -6.59 -14.74
C ALA A 29 12.58 -5.64 -13.59
N LEU A 30 11.82 -6.13 -12.64
CA LEU A 30 11.51 -5.41 -11.40
C LEU A 30 12.60 -5.66 -10.35
N VAL A 31 12.76 -4.70 -9.44
CA VAL A 31 13.78 -4.80 -8.37
C VAL A 31 13.56 -6.06 -7.54
N ASN A 32 14.66 -6.70 -7.14
CA ASN A 32 14.64 -7.80 -6.18
C ASN A 32 14.43 -7.24 -4.78
N SER A 33 13.33 -7.59 -4.15
CA SER A 33 12.98 -7.17 -2.79
C SER A 33 12.26 -8.29 -2.03
N SER A 34 12.15 -8.10 -0.72
CA SER A 34 11.42 -9.03 0.14
C SER A 34 9.93 -8.66 0.20
N SER A 35 9.27 -8.60 -0.96
CA SER A 35 7.89 -8.14 -1.07
C SER A 35 6.90 -9.12 -0.43
N ARG A 36 5.92 -8.59 0.31
CA ARG A 36 4.89 -9.32 1.04
C ARG A 36 3.48 -8.99 0.57
N GLY A 37 3.24 -7.76 0.17
CA GLY A 37 1.95 -7.26 -0.27
C GLY A 37 2.07 -6.31 -1.45
N ALA A 38 0.97 -6.17 -2.17
CA ALA A 38 0.79 -5.15 -3.19
C ALA A 38 -0.65 -4.66 -3.16
N SER A 39 -0.84 -3.38 -3.43
CA SER A 39 -2.15 -2.76 -3.65
C SER A 39 -2.13 -1.94 -4.93
N PHE A 40 -3.28 -1.87 -5.58
CA PHE A 40 -3.46 -1.19 -6.85
C PHE A 40 -4.35 0.04 -6.66
N GLY A 41 -4.04 1.10 -7.35
CA GLY A 41 -4.84 2.32 -7.44
C GLY A 41 -4.17 3.32 -8.35
N ASP A 42 -4.93 4.25 -8.89
CA ASP A 42 -4.43 5.39 -9.65
C ASP A 42 -3.81 6.39 -8.66
N LEU A 43 -2.50 6.52 -8.67
CA LEU A 43 -1.77 7.39 -7.73
C LEU A 43 -1.46 8.77 -8.33
N ASP A 44 -1.31 8.86 -9.65
CA ASP A 44 -0.90 10.09 -10.32
C ASP A 44 -2.01 10.74 -11.14
N GLY A 45 -3.24 10.19 -11.07
CA GLY A 45 -4.43 10.76 -11.67
C GLY A 45 -4.52 10.58 -13.19
N ASP A 46 -3.72 9.67 -13.78
CA ASP A 46 -3.71 9.42 -15.22
C ASP A 46 -4.79 8.41 -15.67
N GLY A 47 -5.46 7.75 -14.73
CA GLY A 47 -6.53 6.78 -14.96
C GLY A 47 -6.06 5.34 -15.07
N ASP A 48 -4.78 5.07 -14.98
CA ASP A 48 -4.19 3.74 -15.07
C ASP A 48 -3.78 3.22 -13.66
N PRO A 49 -4.06 1.96 -13.32
CA PRO A 49 -3.77 1.48 -11.97
C PRO A 49 -2.28 1.28 -11.74
N ASP A 50 -1.74 2.00 -10.77
CA ASP A 50 -0.39 1.89 -10.23
C ASP A 50 -0.30 0.82 -9.15
N VAL A 51 0.90 0.59 -8.62
CA VAL A 51 1.15 -0.43 -7.59
C VAL A 51 2.00 0.11 -6.46
N CYS A 52 1.50 0.03 -5.23
CA CYS A 52 2.31 0.14 -4.02
C CYS A 52 2.68 -1.24 -3.50
N VAL A 53 3.97 -1.46 -3.22
CA VAL A 53 4.51 -2.75 -2.78
C VAL A 53 5.03 -2.64 -1.36
N ALA A 54 4.48 -3.47 -0.47
CA ALA A 54 4.94 -3.61 0.91
C ALA A 54 6.17 -4.53 0.95
N ASN A 55 7.31 -4.00 1.40
CA ASN A 55 8.56 -4.71 1.49
C ASN A 55 8.94 -5.02 2.95
N TYR A 56 9.45 -6.21 3.17
CA TYR A 56 9.86 -6.72 4.45
C TYR A 56 11.39 -6.59 4.65
N ASN A 57 11.92 -7.01 5.80
CA ASN A 57 13.35 -6.99 6.14
C ASN A 57 13.99 -5.59 6.27
N GLY A 58 13.21 -4.56 6.57
CA GLY A 58 13.71 -3.18 6.67
C GLY A 58 14.01 -2.55 5.31
N GLU A 59 13.47 -3.12 4.25
CA GLU A 59 13.50 -2.53 2.92
C GLU A 59 12.38 -1.48 2.80
N ALA A 60 12.63 -0.38 2.08
CA ALA A 60 11.59 0.61 1.83
C ALA A 60 10.46 0.05 0.97
N ASP A 61 9.23 0.43 1.29
CA ASP A 61 8.09 0.21 0.40
C ASP A 61 8.27 1.05 -0.87
N ARG A 62 7.65 0.62 -1.97
CA ARG A 62 7.83 1.25 -3.29
C ARG A 62 6.50 1.49 -3.99
N ALA A 63 6.41 2.63 -4.64
CA ALA A 63 5.36 2.93 -5.60
C ALA A 63 5.89 2.75 -7.03
N TRP A 64 5.09 2.12 -7.88
CA TRP A 64 5.40 1.84 -9.30
C TRP A 64 4.28 2.42 -10.15
N LEU A 65 4.61 3.36 -11.01
CA LEU A 65 3.66 4.02 -11.91
C LEU A 65 3.50 3.23 -13.20
N ASN A 66 2.26 3.07 -13.63
CA ASN A 66 1.86 2.34 -14.84
C ASN A 66 1.68 3.31 -16.02
N ASP A 67 2.06 2.91 -17.21
CA ASP A 67 1.88 3.72 -18.44
C ASP A 67 0.62 3.32 -19.25
N GLY A 68 -0.31 2.60 -18.64
CA GLY A 68 -1.53 2.09 -19.29
C GLY A 68 -1.32 0.93 -20.25
N ALA A 69 -0.07 0.61 -20.57
CA ALA A 69 0.28 -0.53 -21.41
C ALA A 69 0.84 -1.72 -20.61
N GLY A 70 0.70 -1.68 -19.27
CA GLY A 70 1.20 -2.71 -18.35
C GLY A 70 2.70 -2.63 -18.10
N ARG A 71 3.31 -1.48 -18.38
CA ARG A 71 4.70 -1.21 -18.07
C ARG A 71 4.78 -0.34 -16.82
N TYR A 72 5.45 -0.83 -15.80
CA TYR A 72 5.61 -0.15 -14.51
C TYR A 72 7.00 0.47 -14.39
N THR A 73 7.04 1.70 -13.92
CA THR A 73 8.27 2.46 -13.63
C THR A 73 8.35 2.75 -12.14
N ASP A 74 9.50 2.47 -11.51
CA ASP A 74 9.72 2.84 -10.10
C ASP A 74 9.63 4.36 -9.96
N SER A 75 8.75 4.86 -9.10
CA SER A 75 8.62 6.31 -8.82
C SER A 75 9.88 6.92 -8.21
N GLY A 76 10.80 6.08 -7.73
CA GLY A 76 12.02 6.50 -7.04
C GLY A 76 11.82 6.84 -5.56
N GLN A 77 10.58 6.79 -5.06
CA GLN A 77 10.28 7.06 -3.67
C GLN A 77 10.65 5.87 -2.78
N ALA A 78 11.27 6.14 -1.64
CA ALA A 78 11.56 5.16 -0.61
C ALA A 78 10.64 5.44 0.59
N LEU A 79 9.56 4.65 0.71
CA LEU A 79 8.52 4.85 1.70
C LEU A 79 8.85 4.05 2.98
N GLY A 80 9.42 4.73 3.96
CA GLY A 80 9.88 4.12 5.20
C GLY A 80 11.03 3.13 5.01
N SER A 81 11.29 2.33 6.04
CA SER A 81 12.25 1.22 6.04
C SER A 81 11.82 0.17 7.07
N SER A 82 10.59 -0.31 6.92
CA SER A 82 9.90 -1.12 7.92
C SER A 82 9.88 -2.62 7.57
N PHE A 83 9.30 -3.42 8.43
CA PHE A 83 8.97 -4.81 8.16
C PHE A 83 7.52 -4.88 7.67
N SER A 84 7.26 -4.29 6.48
CA SER A 84 5.92 -4.14 5.96
C SER A 84 5.35 -5.49 5.49
N TYR A 85 4.11 -5.79 5.90
CA TYR A 85 3.41 -7.02 5.52
C TYR A 85 2.32 -6.79 4.50
N LYS A 86 1.58 -5.70 4.66
CA LYS A 86 0.43 -5.38 3.84
C LYS A 86 0.29 -3.88 3.72
N ASN A 87 -0.18 -3.44 2.58
CA ASN A 87 -0.60 -2.06 2.35
C ASN A 87 -2.00 -2.00 1.76
N ARG A 88 -2.62 -0.82 1.80
CA ARG A 88 -3.89 -0.48 1.19
C ARG A 88 -3.80 0.93 0.63
N LEU A 89 -4.51 1.15 -0.46
CA LEU A 89 -4.74 2.48 -1.03
C LEU A 89 -6.19 2.87 -0.79
N ALA A 90 -6.41 4.06 -0.26
CA ALA A 90 -7.72 4.67 -0.06
C ALA A 90 -7.55 6.18 0.15
N ASP A 91 -8.53 6.97 -0.26
CA ASP A 91 -8.65 8.38 0.11
C ASP A 91 -9.07 8.46 1.58
N VAL A 92 -8.16 8.87 2.46
CA VAL A 92 -8.44 8.95 3.90
C VAL A 92 -8.48 10.38 4.43
N ASP A 93 -8.14 11.38 3.63
CA ASP A 93 -8.24 12.78 4.02
C ASP A 93 -9.32 13.57 3.25
N GLY A 94 -10.03 12.88 2.33
CA GLY A 94 -11.18 13.42 1.62
C GLY A 94 -10.83 14.37 0.48
N ASP A 95 -9.57 14.36 0.01
CA ASP A 95 -9.12 15.23 -1.09
C ASP A 95 -9.37 14.62 -2.48
N GLY A 96 -9.72 13.33 -2.54
CA GLY A 96 -10.06 12.58 -3.74
C GLY A 96 -8.90 11.75 -4.30
N ASP A 97 -7.70 11.84 -3.73
CA ASP A 97 -6.52 11.12 -4.13
C ASP A 97 -6.30 9.87 -3.25
N LEU A 98 -5.66 8.85 -3.76
CA LEU A 98 -5.46 7.62 -3.00
C LEU A 98 -4.20 7.67 -2.15
N ASP A 99 -4.37 7.62 -0.84
CA ASP A 99 -3.32 7.55 0.17
C ASP A 99 -2.86 6.12 0.43
N LEU A 100 -1.67 5.97 1.01
CA LEU A 100 -1.10 4.67 1.33
C LEU A 100 -1.07 4.42 2.83
N LEU A 101 -1.71 3.33 3.27
CA LEU A 101 -1.62 2.82 4.63
C LEU A 101 -0.82 1.52 4.64
N THR A 102 0.10 1.38 5.61
CA THR A 102 0.99 0.22 5.70
C THR A 102 0.91 -0.44 7.08
N ALA A 103 0.65 -1.75 7.09
CA ALA A 103 0.72 -2.60 8.28
C ALA A 103 2.14 -3.12 8.47
N ASN A 104 2.77 -2.72 9.58
CA ASN A 104 4.15 -3.03 9.91
C ASN A 104 4.25 -4.08 11.03
N PHE A 105 5.23 -4.95 10.90
CA PHE A 105 5.56 -6.01 11.84
C PHE A 105 6.75 -5.63 12.72
N ASN A 106 7.14 -6.53 13.63
CA ASN A 106 8.31 -6.39 14.49
C ASN A 106 8.22 -5.18 15.45
N SER A 107 7.02 -4.94 15.98
CA SER A 107 6.75 -3.84 16.92
C SER A 107 7.09 -2.46 16.35
N GLN A 108 6.96 -2.31 15.04
CA GLN A 108 7.09 -1.02 14.37
C GLN A 108 5.72 -0.36 14.21
N PRO A 109 5.65 0.98 14.22
CA PRO A 109 4.39 1.67 14.00
C PRO A 109 3.86 1.40 12.59
N ASN A 110 2.55 1.25 12.47
CA ASN A 110 1.87 1.33 11.19
C ASN A 110 1.91 2.78 10.69
N GLN A 111 1.96 2.99 9.40
CA GLN A 111 2.23 4.30 8.80
C GLN A 111 1.16 4.67 7.76
N ILE A 112 0.97 5.97 7.60
CA ILE A 112 0.13 6.58 6.58
C ILE A 112 0.99 7.53 5.76
N TYR A 113 0.86 7.47 4.45
CA TYR A 113 1.46 8.40 3.52
C TYR A 113 0.34 9.07 2.73
N LEU A 114 0.26 10.39 2.80
CA LEU A 114 -0.70 11.20 2.05
C LEU A 114 -0.17 11.45 0.64
N ASN A 115 -1.05 11.35 -0.33
CA ASN A 115 -0.77 11.57 -1.75
C ASN A 115 -1.02 13.03 -2.12
N ASP A 116 -0.31 13.53 -3.11
CA ASP A 116 -0.48 14.89 -3.66
C ASP A 116 -1.27 14.88 -4.99
N GLY A 117 -1.88 13.75 -5.37
CA GLY A 117 -2.61 13.54 -6.62
C GLY A 117 -1.72 13.44 -7.86
N LEU A 118 -0.40 13.47 -7.70
CA LEU A 118 0.58 13.33 -8.75
C LEU A 118 1.53 12.14 -8.49
N GLY A 119 1.13 11.24 -7.59
CA GLY A 119 1.90 10.07 -7.17
C GLY A 119 2.99 10.37 -6.13
N GLY A 120 3.00 11.58 -5.56
CA GLY A 120 3.93 11.99 -4.51
C GLY A 120 3.42 11.62 -3.11
N LEU A 121 3.92 10.53 -2.52
CA LEU A 121 3.53 10.02 -1.22
C LEU A 121 4.39 10.61 -0.10
N THR A 122 3.79 11.36 0.82
CA THR A 122 4.46 12.02 1.96
C THR A 122 4.03 11.38 3.28
N ASP A 123 5.00 10.98 4.11
CA ASP A 123 4.71 10.46 5.46
C ASP A 123 3.91 11.49 6.28
N SER A 124 2.72 11.11 6.75
CA SER A 124 1.86 11.96 7.58
C SER A 124 2.46 12.26 8.96
N GLY A 125 3.51 11.53 9.36
CA GLY A 125 4.12 11.60 10.68
C GLY A 125 3.31 10.91 11.78
N GLN A 126 2.20 10.27 11.46
CA GLN A 126 1.39 9.52 12.41
C GLN A 126 1.93 8.10 12.61
N ALA A 127 1.97 7.67 13.86
CA ALA A 127 2.38 6.33 14.25
C ALA A 127 1.17 5.58 14.83
N LEU A 128 0.56 4.71 14.03
CA LEU A 128 -0.63 3.96 14.43
C LEU A 128 -0.28 2.68 15.19
N GLY A 129 0.00 2.84 16.49
CA GLY A 129 0.42 1.75 17.36
C GLY A 129 1.84 1.23 17.04
N SER A 130 2.22 0.14 17.73
CA SER A 130 3.51 -0.52 17.55
C SER A 130 3.38 -2.03 17.74
N SER A 131 2.35 -2.60 17.11
CA SER A 131 2.03 -4.03 17.19
C SER A 131 2.71 -4.85 16.08
N ASN A 132 2.54 -6.15 16.13
CA ASN A 132 2.97 -7.03 15.05
C ASN A 132 1.85 -7.17 14.00
N SER A 133 1.57 -6.09 13.28
CA SER A 133 0.48 -6.05 12.30
C SER A 133 0.84 -6.83 11.03
N ARG A 134 -0.08 -7.68 10.58
CA ARG A 134 0.08 -8.47 9.35
C ARG A 134 -0.93 -8.15 8.27
N HIS A 135 -2.01 -7.55 8.67
CA HIS A 135 -3.09 -7.17 7.75
C HIS A 135 -3.71 -5.87 8.21
N LEU A 136 -4.25 -5.12 7.28
CA LEU A 136 -5.14 -4.00 7.54
C LEU A 136 -6.32 -4.06 6.58
N ASP A 137 -7.43 -3.49 7.03
CA ASP A 137 -8.56 -3.21 6.16
C ASP A 137 -9.24 -1.91 6.58
N LEU A 138 -10.00 -1.33 5.68
CA LEU A 138 -10.63 -0.01 5.82
C LEU A 138 -12.14 -0.13 5.70
N ALA A 139 -12.82 0.54 6.59
CA ALA A 139 -14.29 0.67 6.58
C ALA A 139 -14.70 1.86 7.45
N ASP A 140 -15.87 2.43 7.19
CA ASP A 140 -16.55 3.33 8.14
C ASP A 140 -17.05 2.49 9.32
N LEU A 141 -16.35 2.56 10.46
CA LEU A 141 -16.62 1.72 11.63
C LEU A 141 -17.47 2.40 12.69
N ASP A 142 -17.50 3.73 12.72
CA ASP A 142 -18.30 4.51 13.65
C ASP A 142 -19.56 5.15 13.03
N GLY A 143 -19.70 5.12 11.71
CA GLY A 143 -20.88 5.55 10.96
C GLY A 143 -20.89 7.04 10.62
N ASP A 144 -19.72 7.70 10.60
CA ASP A 144 -19.61 9.11 10.26
C ASP A 144 -19.39 9.37 8.77
N GLY A 145 -19.05 8.34 8.00
CA GLY A 145 -18.88 8.37 6.55
C GLY A 145 -17.40 8.34 6.11
N ASP A 146 -16.46 8.44 7.05
CA ASP A 146 -15.04 8.43 6.78
C ASP A 146 -14.45 7.02 6.91
N LEU A 147 -13.31 6.76 6.27
CA LEU A 147 -12.69 5.44 6.33
C LEU A 147 -11.77 5.31 7.55
N ASP A 148 -12.14 4.43 8.46
CA ASP A 148 -11.33 4.01 9.59
C ASP A 148 -10.44 2.83 9.22
N VAL A 149 -9.44 2.53 10.05
CA VAL A 149 -8.55 1.40 9.83
C VAL A 149 -8.57 0.39 10.96
N TYR A 150 -8.69 -0.89 10.59
CA TYR A 150 -8.51 -2.04 11.46
C TYR A 150 -7.18 -2.72 11.16
N PHE A 151 -6.37 -2.98 12.20
CA PHE A 151 -5.14 -3.75 12.08
C PHE A 151 -5.29 -5.12 12.77
N ALA A 152 -5.07 -6.19 12.00
CA ALA A 152 -4.98 -7.55 12.52
C ALA A 152 -3.55 -7.85 13.00
N ASN A 153 -3.39 -8.07 14.30
CA ASN A 153 -2.12 -8.22 14.98
C ASN A 153 -1.82 -9.67 15.36
N THR A 154 -0.54 -10.07 15.30
CA THR A 154 -0.11 -11.41 15.72
C THR A 154 0.33 -11.40 17.17
N ALA A 155 -0.28 -12.26 17.99
CA ALA A 155 0.02 -12.44 19.40
C ALA A 155 -0.17 -11.17 20.28
N GLN A 156 -0.94 -10.22 19.78
CA GLN A 156 -1.33 -8.98 20.45
C GLN A 156 -2.78 -8.69 20.08
N PRO A 157 -3.53 -7.88 20.87
CA PRO A 157 -4.88 -7.46 20.49
C PRO A 157 -4.86 -6.74 19.13
N ASP A 158 -5.90 -6.96 18.35
CA ASP A 158 -6.17 -6.17 17.16
C ASP A 158 -6.53 -4.74 17.57
N THR A 159 -6.32 -3.79 16.69
CA THR A 159 -6.56 -2.37 16.97
C THR A 159 -7.43 -1.73 15.89
N VAL A 160 -8.28 -0.82 16.33
CA VAL A 160 -9.09 0.06 15.48
C VAL A 160 -8.60 1.48 15.68
N TRP A 161 -8.50 2.22 14.60
CA TRP A 161 -8.13 3.64 14.58
C TRP A 161 -9.20 4.40 13.82
N ILE A 162 -9.83 5.35 14.51
CA ILE A 162 -10.92 6.17 13.97
C ILE A 162 -10.33 7.40 13.29
N ASN A 163 -10.75 7.65 12.08
CA ASN A 163 -10.38 8.79 11.24
C ASN A 163 -11.29 9.98 11.54
N ASP A 164 -10.79 11.20 11.41
CA ASP A 164 -11.58 12.43 11.50
C ASP A 164 -12.00 12.99 10.13
N GLY A 165 -11.83 12.22 9.05
CA GLY A 165 -12.11 12.61 7.67
C GLY A 165 -11.09 13.57 7.06
N LEU A 166 -10.02 13.88 7.78
CA LEU A 166 -8.91 14.71 7.33
C LEU A 166 -7.56 13.97 7.43
N GLY A 167 -7.61 12.64 7.42
CA GLY A 167 -6.43 11.78 7.50
C GLY A 167 -5.77 11.71 8.88
N SER A 168 -6.47 12.16 9.95
CA SER A 168 -5.95 12.11 11.31
C SER A 168 -6.65 11.00 12.11
N PHE A 169 -5.87 10.05 12.61
CA PHE A 169 -6.38 8.83 13.25
C PHE A 169 -6.14 8.83 14.76
N SER A 170 -7.14 8.38 15.51
CA SER A 170 -7.09 8.19 16.96
C SER A 170 -7.41 6.75 17.35
N ASP A 171 -6.71 6.22 18.38
CA ASP A 171 -6.94 4.88 18.94
C ASP A 171 -8.31 4.81 19.63
N SER A 172 -9.11 3.76 19.34
CA SER A 172 -10.50 3.63 19.81
C SER A 172 -10.64 2.73 21.07
#